data_bd71bfe9cee169f46e3f6a33cdc43124
#
_entry.id   bd71bfe9cee169f46e3f6a33cdc43124
#
_cell.length_a   1.000
_cell.length_b   1.000
_cell.length_c   1.000
_cell.angle_alpha   90.00
_cell.angle_beta   90.00
_cell.angle_gamma   90.00
#
_symmetry.space_group_name_H-M   'P 1'
#
loop_
_entity.id
_entity.type
_entity.pdbx_description
1 polymer ?
#
loop_
_entity_poly.entity_id
_entity_poly.type
_entity_poly.pdbx_seq_one_letter_code
_entity_poly.pdbx_strand_id
1 'polypeptide(L)'
;MIMITGGAFQGKTEYAKKRFGFSDDEILNGGSCDLDTIFTAKCVTDYQLTVKRLLEENAAPNEFTRRLCRENSGAVIIINEIGGGIIPIEKSERIWREETGRAGCIIAENSHEVIRLVCGIPTKING
;
A
#
# COMPACT_ATOMS: atom_id res chain seq x y z
N MET A 1 -1.06 -5.10 -11.68
CA MET A 1 -0.92 -4.28 -10.48
C MET A 1 0.44 -3.60 -10.49
N ILE A 2 0.51 -2.40 -9.97
CA ILE A 2 1.75 -1.66 -9.77
C ILE A 2 1.82 -1.28 -8.30
N MET A 3 2.95 -1.53 -7.67
CA MET A 3 3.20 -1.14 -6.29
C MET A 3 4.14 0.06 -6.25
N ILE A 4 3.77 1.07 -5.47
CA ILE A 4 4.64 2.21 -5.19
C ILE A 4 4.92 2.22 -3.69
N THR A 5 6.17 2.18 -3.31
CA THR A 5 6.59 2.14 -1.92
C THR A 5 7.63 3.22 -1.62
N GLY A 6 7.98 3.37 -0.38
CA GLY A 6 8.93 4.35 0.13
C GLY A 6 8.51 4.83 1.49
N GLY A 7 9.36 5.60 2.13
CA GLY A 7 9.06 6.19 3.43
C GLY A 7 7.96 7.26 3.35
N ALA A 8 7.49 7.71 4.50
CA ALA A 8 6.54 8.81 4.57
C ALA A 8 7.14 10.07 3.90
N PHE A 9 6.27 10.87 3.29
CA PHE A 9 6.65 12.16 2.66
C PHE A 9 7.67 12.05 1.53
N GLN A 10 7.73 10.92 0.83
CA GLN A 10 8.65 10.72 -0.30
C GLN A 10 8.03 11.01 -1.67
N GLY A 11 6.81 11.56 -1.70
CA GLY A 11 6.17 11.99 -2.95
C GLY A 11 5.47 10.89 -3.73
N LYS A 12 5.07 9.80 -3.09
CA LYS A 12 4.45 8.65 -3.76
C LYS A 12 3.15 8.99 -4.48
N THR A 13 2.25 9.71 -3.81
CA THR A 13 0.96 10.09 -4.40
C THR A 13 1.14 11.06 -5.57
N GLU A 14 2.02 12.06 -5.43
CA GLU A 14 2.32 12.99 -6.50
C GLU A 14 2.93 12.30 -7.72
N TYR A 15 3.80 11.33 -7.49
CA TYR A 15 4.36 10.52 -8.54
C TYR A 15 3.27 9.74 -9.30
N ALA A 16 2.33 9.13 -8.57
CA ALA A 16 1.22 8.39 -9.17
C ALA A 16 0.32 9.31 -10.02
N LYS A 17 0.00 10.49 -9.51
CA LYS A 17 -0.80 11.47 -10.26
C LYS A 17 -0.11 11.88 -11.56
N LYS A 18 1.18 12.17 -11.51
CA LYS A 18 1.96 12.56 -12.68
C LYS A 18 2.07 11.45 -13.71
N ARG A 19 2.41 10.27 -13.26
CA ARG A 19 2.68 9.15 -14.16
C ARG A 19 1.41 8.59 -14.80
N PHE A 20 0.36 8.41 -14.00
CA PHE A 20 -0.86 7.72 -14.44
C PHE A 20 -2.02 8.67 -14.75
N GLY A 21 -1.86 9.96 -14.46
CA GLY A 21 -2.90 10.95 -14.73
C GLY A 21 -4.12 10.83 -13.81
N PHE A 22 -3.97 10.27 -12.63
CA PHE A 22 -5.10 10.14 -11.69
C PHE A 22 -5.58 11.50 -11.20
N SER A 23 -6.90 11.68 -11.19
CA SER A 23 -7.54 12.78 -10.48
C SER A 23 -7.65 12.43 -8.99
N ASP A 24 -7.93 13.41 -8.15
CA ASP A 24 -8.11 13.18 -6.72
C ASP A 24 -9.22 12.18 -6.43
N ASP A 25 -10.30 12.19 -7.24
CA ASP A 25 -11.43 11.27 -7.09
C ASP A 25 -11.05 9.80 -7.38
N GLU A 26 -10.01 9.58 -8.15
CA GLU A 26 -9.56 8.25 -8.54
C GLU A 26 -8.60 7.63 -7.54
N ILE A 27 -8.16 8.39 -6.55
CA ILE A 27 -7.24 7.94 -5.51
C ILE A 27 -8.01 7.78 -4.20
N LEU A 28 -8.15 6.53 -3.75
CA LEU A 28 -8.76 6.23 -2.46
C LEU A 28 -7.71 6.25 -1.36
N ASN A 29 -8.05 6.88 -0.23
CA ASN A 29 -7.20 6.82 0.95
C ASN A 29 -7.54 5.56 1.74
N GLY A 30 -6.60 4.62 1.81
CA GLY A 30 -6.79 3.34 2.51
C GLY A 30 -7.02 3.46 4.00
N GLY A 31 -6.70 4.62 4.60
CA GLY A 31 -6.93 4.89 6.02
C GLY A 31 -8.35 5.33 6.35
N SER A 32 -9.13 5.79 5.35
CA SER A 32 -10.44 6.39 5.61
C SER A 32 -11.55 5.98 4.67
N CYS A 33 -11.24 5.33 3.55
CA CYS A 33 -12.25 4.91 2.58
C CYS A 33 -13.11 3.75 3.09
N ASP A 34 -14.24 3.51 2.41
CA ASP A 34 -14.99 2.28 2.60
C ASP A 34 -14.13 1.12 2.06
N LEU A 35 -13.88 0.10 2.87
CA LEU A 35 -12.99 -1.01 2.52
C LEU A 35 -13.44 -1.75 1.26
N ASP A 36 -14.74 -1.86 1.03
CA ASP A 36 -15.26 -2.54 -0.16
C ASP A 36 -14.89 -1.81 -1.46
N THR A 37 -14.68 -0.50 -1.42
CA THR A 37 -14.32 0.28 -2.60
C THR A 37 -12.90 0.03 -3.07
N ILE A 38 -12.05 -0.53 -2.22
CA ILE A 38 -10.65 -0.85 -2.57
C ILE A 38 -10.60 -1.86 -3.73
N PHE A 39 -11.55 -2.78 -3.80
CA PHE A 39 -11.57 -3.82 -4.83
C PHE A 39 -11.90 -3.33 -6.23
N THR A 40 -12.34 -2.09 -6.38
CA THR A 40 -12.65 -1.49 -7.68
C THR A 40 -11.91 -0.18 -7.93
N ALA A 41 -11.05 0.23 -7.01
CA ALA A 41 -10.31 1.49 -7.10
C ALA A 41 -9.21 1.44 -8.17
N LYS A 42 -8.96 2.56 -8.82
CA LYS A 42 -7.82 2.70 -9.73
C LYS A 42 -6.51 2.85 -8.98
N CYS A 43 -6.55 3.54 -7.85
CA CYS A 43 -5.39 3.78 -7.01
C CYS A 43 -5.82 3.80 -5.54
N VAL A 44 -5.03 3.15 -4.69
CA VAL A 44 -5.22 3.18 -3.24
C VAL A 44 -3.93 3.68 -2.62
N THR A 45 -4.01 4.78 -1.86
CA THR A 45 -2.88 5.30 -1.11
C THR A 45 -2.97 4.87 0.36
N ASP A 46 -1.85 4.93 1.07
CA ASP A 46 -1.77 4.61 2.50
C ASP A 46 -2.31 3.21 2.84
N TYR A 47 -1.94 2.22 2.03
CA TYR A 47 -2.40 0.85 2.25
C TYR A 47 -1.95 0.28 3.60
N GLN A 48 -0.85 0.77 4.17
CA GLN A 48 -0.42 0.41 5.52
C GLN A 48 -1.49 0.76 6.56
N LEU A 49 -2.29 1.80 6.31
CA LEU A 49 -3.42 2.16 7.18
C LEU A 49 -4.61 1.25 6.95
N THR A 50 -4.79 0.73 5.74
CA THR A 50 -5.78 -0.33 5.49
C THR A 50 -5.46 -1.56 6.32
N VAL A 51 -4.20 -1.97 6.36
CA VAL A 51 -3.75 -3.10 7.18
C VAL A 51 -4.05 -2.84 8.66
N LYS A 52 -3.76 -1.64 9.14
CA LYS A 52 -4.05 -1.26 10.52
C LYS A 52 -5.53 -1.38 10.87
N ARG A 53 -6.40 -0.89 9.99
CA ARG A 53 -7.86 -0.97 10.17
C ARG A 53 -8.34 -2.42 10.20
N LEU A 54 -7.82 -3.26 9.33
CA LEU A 54 -8.17 -4.68 9.30
C LEU A 54 -7.78 -5.36 10.61
N LEU A 55 -6.61 -5.07 11.14
CA LEU A 55 -6.17 -5.59 12.43
C LEU A 55 -7.07 -5.13 13.58
N GLU A 56 -7.48 -3.87 13.58
CA GLU A 56 -8.38 -3.32 14.58
C GLU A 56 -9.78 -3.99 14.55
N GLU A 57 -10.19 -4.46 13.37
CA GLU A 57 -11.46 -5.17 13.18
C GLU A 57 -11.32 -6.69 13.33
N ASN A 58 -10.16 -7.18 13.74
CA ASN A 58 -9.83 -8.61 13.80
C ASN A 58 -10.05 -9.35 12.47
N ALA A 59 -9.88 -8.64 11.37
CA ALA A 59 -9.92 -9.22 10.04
C ALA A 59 -8.51 -9.70 9.65
N ALA A 60 -8.43 -10.58 8.65
CA ALA A 60 -7.18 -11.16 8.19
C ALA A 60 -6.56 -10.31 7.06
N PRO A 61 -5.51 -9.50 7.34
CA PRO A 61 -4.94 -8.64 6.31
C PRO A 61 -4.40 -9.38 5.10
N ASN A 62 -3.82 -10.56 5.30
CA ASN A 62 -3.25 -11.35 4.20
C ASN A 62 -4.33 -11.84 3.24
N GLU A 63 -5.45 -12.32 3.77
CA GLU A 63 -6.57 -12.78 2.95
C GLU A 63 -7.20 -11.62 2.18
N PHE A 64 -7.39 -10.49 2.84
CA PHE A 64 -7.90 -9.28 2.21
C PHE A 64 -6.97 -8.83 1.07
N THR A 65 -5.67 -8.81 1.32
CA THR A 65 -4.68 -8.39 0.32
C THR A 65 -4.62 -9.35 -0.87
N ARG A 66 -4.71 -10.66 -0.64
CA ARG A 66 -4.77 -11.64 -1.73
C ARG A 66 -6.03 -11.48 -2.56
N ARG A 67 -7.15 -11.22 -1.91
CA ARG A 67 -8.41 -10.92 -2.61
C ARG A 67 -8.28 -9.66 -3.47
N LEU A 68 -7.67 -8.61 -2.94
CA LEU A 68 -7.40 -7.39 -3.69
C LEU A 68 -6.59 -7.69 -4.96
N CYS A 69 -5.54 -8.49 -4.84
CA CYS A 69 -4.70 -8.84 -5.98
C CYS A 69 -5.46 -9.63 -7.05
N ARG A 70 -6.40 -10.49 -6.64
CA ARG A 70 -7.22 -11.27 -7.58
C ARG A 70 -8.30 -10.42 -8.24
N GLU A 71 -9.01 -9.61 -7.45
CA GLU A 71 -10.20 -8.88 -7.93
C GLU A 71 -9.88 -7.55 -8.58
N ASN A 72 -8.73 -6.96 -8.27
CA ASN A 72 -8.35 -5.65 -8.77
C ASN A 72 -6.90 -5.65 -9.27
N SER A 73 -6.61 -6.53 -10.20
CA SER A 73 -5.25 -6.76 -10.70
C SER A 73 -4.64 -5.58 -11.46
N GLY A 74 -5.44 -4.61 -11.86
CA GLY A 74 -4.96 -3.41 -12.56
C GLY A 74 -4.70 -2.21 -11.64
N ALA A 75 -4.90 -2.34 -10.34
CA ALA A 75 -4.78 -1.21 -9.42
C ALA A 75 -3.33 -0.78 -9.20
N VAL A 76 -3.18 0.50 -8.86
CA VAL A 76 -1.93 1.04 -8.33
C VAL A 76 -2.06 1.12 -6.81
N ILE A 77 -1.19 0.45 -6.10
CA ILE A 77 -1.20 0.40 -4.63
C ILE A 77 0.00 1.14 -4.09
N ILE A 78 -0.27 2.14 -3.26
CA ILE A 78 0.76 2.95 -2.60
C ILE A 78 0.81 2.55 -1.13
N ILE A 79 1.98 2.11 -0.69
CA ILE A 79 2.18 1.64 0.68
C ILE A 79 3.48 2.21 1.24
N ASN A 80 3.41 2.73 2.47
CA ASN A 80 4.61 3.22 3.14
C ASN A 80 5.46 2.06 3.65
N GLU A 81 6.77 2.24 3.54
CA GLU A 81 7.71 1.43 4.29
C GLU A 81 7.63 1.83 5.76
N ILE A 82 7.33 0.88 6.62
CA ILE A 82 7.34 1.08 8.06
C ILE A 82 8.29 0.08 8.69
N GLY A 83 8.96 0.47 9.75
CA GLY A 83 9.86 -0.45 10.45
C GLY A 83 11.33 -0.11 10.39
N GLY A 84 11.70 1.09 9.97
CA GLY A 84 13.11 1.51 10.01
C GLY A 84 13.55 1.90 11.42
N GLY A 85 14.48 1.20 11.99
CA GLY A 85 15.37 1.68 13.03
C GLY A 85 14.95 1.54 14.50
N ILE A 86 13.70 1.70 14.87
CA ILE A 86 13.27 1.63 16.28
C ILE A 86 12.37 0.41 16.47
N ILE A 87 12.71 -0.44 17.42
CA ILE A 87 11.88 -1.57 17.79
C ILE A 87 10.68 -1.04 18.58
N PRO A 88 9.43 -1.25 18.11
CA PRO A 88 8.27 -0.79 18.85
C PRO A 88 8.14 -1.50 20.18
N ILE A 89 7.81 -0.75 21.22
CA ILE A 89 7.61 -1.28 22.56
C ILE A 89 6.28 -2.03 22.63
N GLU A 90 5.24 -1.50 21.98
CA GLU A 90 3.90 -2.07 22.02
C GLU A 90 3.73 -3.23 21.06
N LYS A 91 3.04 -4.28 21.54
CA LYS A 91 2.76 -5.48 20.75
C LYS A 91 1.93 -5.16 19.50
N SER A 92 0.94 -4.28 19.61
CA SER A 92 0.10 -3.88 18.48
C SER A 92 0.90 -3.22 17.36
N GLU A 93 1.88 -2.41 17.71
CA GLU A 93 2.77 -1.77 16.75
C GLU A 93 3.64 -2.80 16.02
N ARG A 94 4.16 -3.80 16.73
CA ARG A 94 4.96 -4.86 16.12
C ARG A 94 4.13 -5.69 15.15
N ILE A 95 2.91 -6.05 15.55
CA ILE A 95 2.01 -6.82 14.70
C ILE A 95 1.68 -6.02 13.43
N TRP A 96 1.37 -4.75 13.57
CA TRP A 96 1.09 -3.89 12.43
C TRP A 96 2.27 -3.83 11.44
N ARG A 97 3.49 -3.68 11.95
CA ARG A 97 4.69 -3.66 11.11
C ARG A 97 4.88 -4.97 10.37
N GLU A 98 4.73 -6.10 11.06
CA GLU A 98 4.86 -7.43 10.46
C GLU A 98 3.80 -7.65 9.39
N GLU A 99 2.55 -7.35 9.69
CA GLU A 99 1.44 -7.55 8.76
C GLU A 99 1.51 -6.60 7.56
N THR A 100 1.97 -5.38 7.76
CA THR A 100 2.21 -4.45 6.65
C THR A 100 3.33 -4.95 5.76
N GLY A 101 4.41 -5.47 6.33
CA GLY A 101 5.49 -6.08 5.57
C GLY A 101 5.02 -7.27 4.74
N ARG A 102 4.18 -8.12 5.30
CA ARG A 102 3.60 -9.27 4.59
C ARG A 102 2.67 -8.82 3.47
N ALA A 103 1.81 -7.85 3.73
CA ALA A 103 0.92 -7.29 2.71
C ALA A 103 1.74 -6.71 1.56
N GLY A 104 2.81 -5.97 1.87
CA GLY A 104 3.72 -5.44 0.85
C GLY A 104 4.34 -6.54 0.00
N CYS A 105 4.75 -7.65 0.60
CA CYS A 105 5.29 -8.79 -0.14
C CYS A 105 4.24 -9.41 -1.07
N ILE A 106 3.02 -9.58 -0.60
CA ILE A 106 1.92 -10.13 -1.42
C ILE A 106 1.64 -9.23 -2.61
N ILE A 107 1.56 -7.92 -2.39
CA ILE A 107 1.31 -6.95 -3.46
C ILE A 107 2.47 -6.96 -4.46
N ALA A 108 3.71 -6.96 -3.98
CA ALA A 108 4.89 -6.98 -4.84
C ALA A 108 4.94 -8.22 -5.73
N GLU A 109 4.63 -9.40 -5.17
CA GLU A 109 4.58 -10.66 -5.93
C GLU A 109 3.54 -10.63 -7.05
N ASN A 110 2.46 -9.89 -6.87
CA ASN A 110 1.36 -9.77 -7.83
C ASN A 110 1.49 -8.53 -8.73
N SER A 111 2.55 -7.75 -8.57
CA SER A 111 2.79 -6.54 -9.35
C SER A 111 3.77 -6.81 -10.48
N HIS A 112 3.44 -6.32 -11.68
CA HIS A 112 4.38 -6.39 -12.80
C HIS A 112 5.43 -5.29 -12.72
N GLU A 113 5.23 -4.30 -11.85
CA GLU A 113 6.18 -3.22 -11.62
C GLU A 113 6.13 -2.79 -10.16
N VAL A 114 7.28 -2.68 -9.53
CA VAL A 114 7.44 -2.18 -8.16
C VAL A 114 8.38 -1.00 -8.20
N ILE A 115 7.93 0.15 -7.70
CA ILE A 115 8.68 1.40 -7.72
C ILE A 115 8.90 1.87 -6.30
N ARG A 116 10.14 2.21 -5.96
CA ARG A 116 10.49 2.82 -4.68
C ARG A 116 10.82 4.29 -4.88
N LEU A 117 10.20 5.16 -4.09
CA LEU A 117 10.49 6.59 -4.09
C LEU A 117 11.40 6.95 -2.92
N VAL A 118 12.48 7.65 -3.23
CA VAL A 118 13.38 8.24 -2.24
C VAL A 118 13.56 9.70 -2.62
N CYS A 119 13.12 10.61 -1.76
CA CYS A 119 13.18 12.05 -2.02
C CYS A 119 12.59 12.44 -3.39
N GLY A 120 11.45 11.82 -3.73
CA GLY A 120 10.78 12.08 -5.01
C GLY A 120 11.41 11.41 -6.22
N ILE A 121 12.52 10.69 -6.05
CA ILE A 121 13.23 10.02 -7.15
C ILE A 121 12.77 8.57 -7.24
N PRO A 122 12.17 8.14 -8.37
CA PRO A 122 11.70 6.77 -8.52
C PRO A 122 12.84 5.83 -8.88
N THR A 123 12.84 4.66 -8.28
CA THR A 123 13.70 3.54 -8.64
C THR A 123 12.82 2.32 -8.91
N LYS A 124 12.96 1.73 -10.08
CA LYS A 124 12.22 0.53 -10.42
C LYS A 124 12.94 -0.67 -9.82
N ILE A 125 12.25 -1.37 -8.91
CA ILE A 125 12.83 -2.53 -8.20
C ILE A 125 12.56 -3.80 -8.99
N ASN A 126 11.38 -3.93 -9.55
CA ASN A 126 10.94 -5.08 -10.33
C ASN A 126 10.09 -4.62 -11.50
N GLY A 127 10.26 -5.30 -12.59
CA GLY A 127 9.58 -5.00 -13.84
C GLY A 127 10.51 -4.38 -14.84
#